data_cfc0797db2e25d4e364238a4d9db7928
#
_entry.id   cfc0797db2e25d4e364238a4d9db7928
#
_cell.length_a   1.000
_cell.length_b   1.000
_cell.length_c   1.000
_cell.angle_alpha   90.00
_cell.angle_beta   90.00
_cell.angle_gamma   90.00
#
_symmetry.space_group_name_H-M   'P 1'
#
loop_
_entity.id
_entity.type
_entity.pdbx_description
1 polymer ?
#
loop_
_entity_poly.entity_id
_entity_poly.type
_entity_poly.pdbx_seq_one_letter_code
_entity_poly.pdbx_strand_id
1 'polypeptide(L)'
;MIRDVARKIAMGPDLAEAFAWPLALARRVKDQRQRERGRKVYCLHAPEVEGIGKGKAPKPDEFGVKGSVATPLRRCRGGPFVAQVQALPGHPYDGPTLASVIPAIEATVGAELARIVPDAGYKGHPAPKEKRFRVSGAGQKRGLTGALKRAFRRRAAVEPVIGHLKTEHRMGRNYLAHSAGDAINAVLAAVGYNFRLLIRWLAVLSALLAICRETAESRSSRLQPA
;
A
#
# COMPACT_ATOMS: atom_id res chain seq x y z
N MET A 1 -32.20 1.66 -22.98
CA MET A 1 -31.09 0.68 -22.97
C MET A 1 -31.23 -0.41 -21.90
N ILE A 2 -31.11 -0.18 -20.57
CA ILE A 2 -31.26 -1.26 -19.56
C ILE A 2 -32.60 -1.99 -19.67
N ARG A 3 -33.73 -1.25 -19.85
CA ARG A 3 -35.06 -1.85 -20.04
C ARG A 3 -35.16 -2.70 -21.28
N ASP A 4 -34.54 -2.30 -22.39
CA ASP A 4 -34.59 -3.00 -23.65
C ASP A 4 -33.74 -4.28 -23.62
N VAL A 5 -32.57 -4.20 -22.99
CA VAL A 5 -31.73 -5.38 -22.75
C VAL A 5 -32.43 -6.35 -21.81
N ALA A 6 -33.03 -5.89 -20.72
CA ALA A 6 -33.79 -6.74 -19.81
C ALA A 6 -34.96 -7.45 -20.47
N ARG A 7 -35.69 -6.75 -21.37
CA ARG A 7 -36.80 -7.35 -22.15
C ARG A 7 -36.32 -8.44 -23.09
N LYS A 8 -35.21 -8.22 -23.82
CA LYS A 8 -34.64 -9.23 -24.73
C LYS A 8 -34.13 -10.46 -23.97
N ILE A 9 -33.53 -10.28 -22.79
CA ILE A 9 -33.02 -11.36 -21.94
C ILE A 9 -34.18 -12.18 -21.35
N ALA A 10 -35.31 -11.56 -21.01
CA ALA A 10 -36.49 -12.24 -20.47
C ALA A 10 -37.14 -13.21 -21.46
N MET A 11 -36.80 -13.13 -22.75
CA MET A 11 -37.31 -14.05 -23.77
C MET A 11 -36.59 -15.40 -23.82
N GLY A 12 -35.46 -15.55 -23.11
CA GLY A 12 -34.68 -16.79 -23.01
C GLY A 12 -34.33 -17.12 -21.55
N PRO A 13 -34.80 -18.24 -20.99
CA PRO A 13 -34.56 -18.59 -19.59
C PRO A 13 -33.09 -18.69 -19.25
N ASP A 14 -32.25 -19.27 -20.07
CA ASP A 14 -30.81 -19.41 -19.89
C ASP A 14 -30.11 -18.04 -19.86
N LEU A 15 -30.56 -17.10 -20.71
CA LEU A 15 -30.06 -15.72 -20.72
C LEU A 15 -30.51 -14.94 -19.48
N ALA A 16 -31.70 -15.20 -18.95
CA ALA A 16 -32.23 -14.55 -17.80
C ALA A 16 -31.35 -14.87 -16.54
N GLU A 17 -30.96 -16.12 -16.39
CA GLU A 17 -30.05 -16.54 -15.31
C GLU A 17 -28.63 -15.95 -15.47
N ALA A 18 -28.03 -16.11 -16.64
CA ALA A 18 -26.66 -15.61 -16.92
C ALA A 18 -26.52 -14.09 -16.74
N PHE A 19 -27.57 -13.32 -17.04
CA PHE A 19 -27.55 -11.86 -16.95
C PHE A 19 -28.24 -11.29 -15.69
N ALA A 20 -28.74 -12.14 -14.80
CA ALA A 20 -29.42 -11.69 -13.56
C ALA A 20 -28.55 -10.75 -12.74
N TRP A 21 -27.32 -11.15 -12.47
CA TRP A 21 -26.35 -10.36 -11.69
C TRP A 21 -25.92 -9.04 -12.40
N PRO A 22 -25.45 -9.06 -13.65
CA PRO A 22 -25.08 -7.82 -14.36
C PRO A 22 -26.24 -6.82 -14.47
N LEU A 23 -27.48 -7.29 -14.68
CA LEU A 23 -28.65 -6.44 -14.74
C LEU A 23 -29.01 -5.85 -13.37
N ALA A 24 -28.92 -6.63 -12.30
CA ALA A 24 -29.14 -6.13 -10.93
C ALA A 24 -28.14 -5.05 -10.60
N LEU A 25 -26.86 -5.27 -10.93
CA LEU A 25 -25.78 -4.30 -10.72
C LEU A 25 -26.00 -3.01 -11.52
N ALA A 26 -26.36 -3.14 -12.82
CA ALA A 26 -26.65 -1.99 -13.67
C ALA A 26 -27.87 -1.18 -13.18
N ARG A 27 -28.92 -1.84 -12.67
CA ARG A 27 -30.07 -1.19 -12.04
C ARG A 27 -29.63 -0.43 -10.80
N ARG A 28 -28.81 -1.04 -9.93
CA ARG A 28 -28.29 -0.40 -8.72
C ARG A 28 -27.49 0.87 -9.05
N VAL A 29 -26.60 0.82 -10.04
CA VAL A 29 -25.84 2.00 -10.50
C VAL A 29 -26.74 3.10 -11.00
N LYS A 30 -27.81 2.74 -11.76
CA LYS A 30 -28.77 3.71 -12.28
C LYS A 30 -29.58 4.40 -11.18
N ASP A 31 -29.99 3.64 -10.15
CA ASP A 31 -30.93 4.10 -9.14
C ASP A 31 -30.22 4.78 -7.96
N GLN A 32 -28.91 4.58 -7.76
CA GLN A 32 -28.13 5.21 -6.69
C GLN A 32 -27.99 6.73 -6.90
N ARG A 33 -28.08 7.50 -5.82
CA ARG A 33 -27.94 8.95 -5.83
C ARG A 33 -26.58 9.39 -5.26
N GLN A 34 -26.07 10.55 -5.73
CA GLN A 34 -24.75 11.05 -5.33
C GLN A 34 -24.57 11.19 -3.81
N ARG A 35 -25.60 11.68 -3.10
CA ARG A 35 -25.56 11.93 -1.65
C ARG A 35 -26.26 10.85 -0.82
N GLU A 36 -26.62 9.74 -1.41
CA GLU A 36 -27.24 8.62 -0.72
C GLU A 36 -26.23 7.97 0.25
N ARG A 37 -26.70 7.62 1.44
CA ARG A 37 -25.90 6.87 2.42
C ARG A 37 -25.87 5.38 2.08
N GLY A 38 -24.78 4.70 2.44
CA GLY A 38 -24.60 3.27 2.23
C GLY A 38 -23.59 2.95 1.13
N ARG A 39 -23.42 1.65 0.88
CA ARG A 39 -22.45 1.15 -0.10
C ARG A 39 -22.93 1.46 -1.52
N LYS A 40 -22.12 2.22 -2.26
CA LYS A 40 -22.33 2.54 -3.67
C LYS A 40 -21.51 1.64 -4.57
N VAL A 41 -21.97 1.47 -5.80
CA VAL A 41 -21.21 0.82 -6.86
C VAL A 41 -20.59 1.90 -7.72
N TYR A 42 -19.28 1.94 -7.77
CA TYR A 42 -18.51 2.93 -8.55
C TYR A 42 -17.97 2.35 -9.85
N CYS A 43 -17.85 1.03 -9.94
CA CYS A 43 -17.36 0.34 -11.11
C CYS A 43 -18.18 -0.94 -11.35
N LEU A 44 -18.64 -1.15 -12.59
CA LEU A 44 -19.40 -2.36 -12.94
C LEU A 44 -18.51 -3.61 -13.02
N HIS A 45 -17.23 -3.43 -13.39
CA HIS A 45 -16.27 -4.53 -13.49
C HIS A 45 -15.64 -4.91 -12.15
N ALA A 46 -15.66 -3.99 -11.19
CA ALA A 46 -15.13 -4.16 -9.84
C ALA A 46 -16.10 -3.54 -8.83
N PRO A 47 -17.23 -4.20 -8.56
CA PRO A 47 -18.29 -3.65 -7.69
C PRO A 47 -17.86 -3.51 -6.22
N GLU A 48 -16.73 -4.12 -5.83
CA GLU A 48 -16.08 -4.00 -4.53
C GLU A 48 -15.35 -2.67 -4.33
N VAL A 49 -15.08 -1.91 -5.39
CA VAL A 49 -14.36 -0.63 -5.31
C VAL A 49 -15.09 0.34 -4.39
N GLU A 50 -14.33 0.94 -3.49
CA GLU A 50 -14.81 1.91 -2.52
C GLU A 50 -14.45 3.33 -2.93
N GLY A 51 -15.29 4.29 -2.56
CA GLY A 51 -15.01 5.73 -2.69
C GLY A 51 -14.35 6.25 -1.42
N ILE A 52 -13.16 6.80 -1.52
CA ILE A 52 -12.37 7.33 -0.41
C ILE A 52 -12.34 8.85 -0.52
N GLY A 53 -13.10 9.54 0.33
CA GLY A 53 -13.07 11.00 0.42
C GLY A 53 -11.73 11.50 0.97
N LYS A 54 -11.03 12.34 0.21
CA LYS A 54 -9.73 12.93 0.59
C LYS A 54 -9.83 14.32 1.19
N GLY A 55 -10.98 14.97 1.06
CA GLY A 55 -11.18 16.35 1.53
C GLY A 55 -10.27 17.39 0.86
N LYS A 56 -9.66 17.07 -0.29
CA LYS A 56 -8.79 17.96 -1.06
C LYS A 56 -9.56 18.52 -2.26
N ALA A 57 -9.58 19.86 -2.41
CA ALA A 57 -10.31 20.52 -3.49
C ALA A 57 -10.00 20.01 -4.90
N PRO A 58 -8.71 19.81 -5.31
CA PRO A 58 -8.41 19.39 -6.68
C PRO A 58 -8.72 17.91 -6.95
N LYS A 59 -8.82 17.05 -5.92
CA LYS A 59 -9.14 15.63 -6.05
C LYS A 59 -9.88 15.16 -4.80
N PRO A 60 -11.20 15.41 -4.73
CA PRO A 60 -11.98 15.16 -3.54
C PRO A 60 -12.10 13.67 -3.20
N ASP A 61 -12.15 12.81 -4.21
CA ASP A 61 -12.35 11.38 -4.06
C ASP A 61 -11.25 10.58 -4.76
N GLU A 62 -10.86 9.46 -4.15
CA GLU A 62 -10.09 8.38 -4.74
C GLU A 62 -10.94 7.11 -4.73
N PHE A 63 -10.80 6.27 -5.76
CA PHE A 63 -11.51 5.01 -5.86
C PHE A 63 -10.53 3.84 -5.72
N GLY A 64 -10.94 2.83 -4.98
CA GLY A 64 -10.12 1.67 -4.70
C GLY A 64 -10.26 1.20 -3.26
N VAL A 65 -9.33 0.37 -2.80
CA VAL A 65 -9.25 -0.08 -1.42
C VAL A 65 -8.19 0.73 -0.66
N LYS A 66 -8.44 0.98 0.61
CA LYS A 66 -7.46 1.63 1.49
C LYS A 66 -6.29 0.69 1.74
N GLY A 67 -5.06 1.20 1.69
CA GLY A 67 -3.85 0.43 1.97
C GLY A 67 -3.05 0.98 3.14
N SER A 68 -2.47 0.11 3.94
CA SER A 68 -1.46 0.43 4.95
C SER A 68 -0.09 0.01 4.43
N VAL A 69 0.91 0.87 4.58
CA VAL A 69 2.30 0.61 4.17
C VAL A 69 3.22 0.94 5.33
N ALA A 70 4.07 0.01 5.71
CA ALA A 70 5.07 0.22 6.75
C ALA A 70 6.49 0.15 6.18
N THR A 71 7.34 1.09 6.60
CA THR A 71 8.76 1.15 6.24
C THR A 71 9.61 1.43 7.48
N PRO A 72 10.90 1.03 7.50
CA PRO A 72 11.79 1.35 8.60
C PRO A 72 12.00 2.86 8.78
N LEU A 73 12.03 3.33 10.02
CA LEU A 73 12.37 4.72 10.35
C LEU A 73 13.87 5.04 10.17
N ARG A 74 14.72 4.04 10.08
CA ARG A 74 16.16 4.25 9.87
C ARG A 74 16.43 4.67 8.43
N ARG A 75 17.49 5.47 8.25
CA ARG A 75 17.98 5.82 6.93
C ARG A 75 18.60 4.58 6.27
N CYS A 76 18.04 4.17 5.14
CA CYS A 76 18.58 3.11 4.31
C CYS A 76 19.21 3.74 3.06
N ARG A 77 20.44 3.36 2.71
CA ARG A 77 21.02 3.73 1.41
C ARG A 77 20.17 3.11 0.29
N GLY A 78 19.89 3.85 -0.76
CA GLY A 78 19.05 3.39 -1.87
C GLY A 78 17.54 3.42 -1.62
N GLY A 79 17.09 3.74 -0.40
CA GLY A 79 15.69 3.80 0.00
C GLY A 79 15.29 2.73 1.03
N PRO A 80 14.21 2.94 1.78
CA PRO A 80 13.72 1.96 2.74
C PRO A 80 12.96 0.84 2.02
N PHE A 81 13.13 -0.40 2.47
CA PHE A 81 12.27 -1.52 2.07
C PHE A 81 10.85 -1.33 2.62
N VAL A 82 9.86 -1.84 1.89
CA VAL A 82 8.53 -2.04 2.44
C VAL A 82 8.57 -3.25 3.36
N ALA A 83 8.43 -3.01 4.66
CA ALA A 83 8.46 -4.05 5.67
C ALA A 83 7.12 -4.79 5.78
N GLN A 84 6.00 -4.10 5.49
CA GLN A 84 4.67 -4.69 5.47
C GLN A 84 3.73 -3.83 4.62
N VAL A 85 2.83 -4.49 3.92
CA VAL A 85 1.73 -3.87 3.18
C VAL A 85 0.46 -4.67 3.42
N GLN A 86 -0.66 -3.96 3.56
CA GLN A 86 -1.97 -4.59 3.78
C GLN A 86 -3.07 -3.77 3.10
N ALA A 87 -3.95 -4.44 2.36
CA ALA A 87 -5.21 -3.86 1.93
C ALA A 87 -6.21 -3.85 3.11
N LEU A 88 -6.96 -2.78 3.24
CA LEU A 88 -7.91 -2.54 4.34
C LEU A 88 -9.31 -2.29 3.75
N PRO A 89 -10.04 -3.33 3.34
CA PRO A 89 -11.39 -3.18 2.80
C PRO A 89 -12.38 -2.66 3.87
N GLY A 90 -13.47 -2.03 3.41
CA GLY A 90 -14.48 -1.43 4.30
C GLY A 90 -14.10 -0.01 4.74
N HIS A 91 -13.06 0.57 4.17
CA HIS A 91 -12.59 1.93 4.45
C HIS A 91 -12.50 2.25 5.96
N PRO A 92 -11.84 1.39 6.77
CA PRO A 92 -11.77 1.61 8.20
C PRO A 92 -11.09 2.94 8.54
N TYR A 93 -11.49 3.56 9.65
CA TYR A 93 -10.76 4.70 10.20
C TYR A 93 -9.33 4.27 10.56
N ASP A 94 -8.34 5.17 10.39
CA ASP A 94 -6.91 4.81 10.55
C ASP A 94 -6.58 4.30 11.95
N GLY A 95 -7.08 4.97 12.99
CA GLY A 95 -6.75 4.65 14.38
C GLY A 95 -6.94 3.17 14.72
N PRO A 96 -8.13 2.59 14.57
CA PRO A 96 -8.40 1.18 14.88
C PRO A 96 -7.51 0.18 14.17
N THR A 97 -7.00 0.50 12.97
CA THR A 97 -6.19 -0.43 12.18
C THR A 97 -4.85 -0.78 12.83
N LEU A 98 -4.33 0.06 13.74
CA LEU A 98 -3.07 -0.25 14.43
C LEU A 98 -3.15 -1.51 15.29
N ALA A 99 -4.31 -1.88 15.78
CA ALA A 99 -4.49 -3.09 16.57
C ALA A 99 -4.14 -4.37 15.78
N SER A 100 -4.44 -4.38 14.47
CA SER A 100 -4.13 -5.50 13.56
C SER A 100 -2.80 -5.31 12.83
N VAL A 101 -2.47 -4.09 12.44
CA VAL A 101 -1.27 -3.80 11.64
C VAL A 101 0.01 -4.00 12.44
N ILE A 102 0.05 -3.63 13.73
CA ILE A 102 1.25 -3.79 14.57
C ILE A 102 1.68 -5.25 14.70
N PRO A 103 0.81 -6.19 15.12
CA PRO A 103 1.16 -7.59 15.18
C PRO A 103 1.58 -8.18 13.82
N ALA A 104 0.91 -7.76 12.74
CA ALA A 104 1.25 -8.20 11.39
C ALA A 104 2.65 -7.74 10.96
N ILE A 105 3.06 -6.51 11.31
CA ILE A 105 4.43 -6.04 11.05
C ILE A 105 5.44 -6.86 11.85
N GLU A 106 5.21 -7.07 13.15
CA GLU A 106 6.11 -7.82 14.03
C GLU A 106 6.27 -9.26 13.56
N ALA A 107 5.17 -9.90 13.14
CA ALA A 107 5.21 -11.25 12.56
C ALA A 107 6.02 -11.31 11.26
N THR A 108 5.89 -10.30 10.39
CA THR A 108 6.61 -10.25 9.11
C THR A 108 8.09 -9.95 9.30
N VAL A 109 8.42 -9.04 10.23
CA VAL A 109 9.81 -8.60 10.48
C VAL A 109 10.56 -9.56 11.41
N GLY A 110 9.85 -10.38 12.18
CA GLY A 110 10.43 -11.30 13.17
C GLY A 110 11.02 -10.57 14.38
N ALA A 111 10.61 -9.34 14.64
CA ALA A 111 11.15 -8.53 15.72
C ALA A 111 10.10 -7.58 16.31
N GLU A 112 10.22 -7.33 17.61
CA GLU A 112 9.36 -6.38 18.31
C GLU A 112 9.65 -4.94 17.88
N LEU A 113 8.59 -4.15 17.65
CA LEU A 113 8.71 -2.77 17.23
C LEU A 113 9.05 -1.86 18.42
N ALA A 114 10.24 -1.27 18.40
CA ALA A 114 10.68 -0.32 19.41
C ALA A 114 9.96 1.04 19.34
N ARG A 115 9.53 1.45 18.13
CA ARG A 115 8.85 2.74 17.92
C ARG A 115 8.02 2.69 16.64
N ILE A 116 6.83 3.31 16.72
CA ILE A 116 5.88 3.42 15.62
C ILE A 116 5.53 4.89 15.45
N VAL A 117 5.63 5.40 14.24
CA VAL A 117 5.31 6.80 13.89
C VAL A 117 4.30 6.82 12.76
N PRO A 118 3.01 6.65 13.07
CA PRO A 118 1.94 6.70 12.07
C PRO A 118 1.65 8.14 11.64
N ASP A 119 0.80 8.29 10.62
CA ASP A 119 0.30 9.60 10.18
C ASP A 119 -0.63 10.25 11.22
N ALA A 120 -0.91 11.53 11.01
CA ALA A 120 -1.80 12.31 11.88
C ALA A 120 -3.24 11.75 11.93
N GLY A 121 -3.67 11.03 10.90
CA GLY A 121 -4.96 10.35 10.85
C GLY A 121 -5.17 9.26 11.91
N TYR A 122 -4.10 8.77 12.50
CA TYR A 122 -4.14 7.71 13.54
C TYR A 122 -4.39 8.24 14.97
N LYS A 123 -4.93 9.43 15.12
CA LYS A 123 -5.34 9.95 16.43
C LYS A 123 -6.39 9.05 17.08
N GLY A 124 -6.29 8.87 18.42
CA GLY A 124 -7.24 8.03 19.16
C GLY A 124 -7.08 6.52 18.89
N HIS A 125 -5.91 6.07 18.46
CA HIS A 125 -5.64 4.67 18.15
C HIS A 125 -5.86 3.73 19.34
N PRO A 126 -6.49 2.56 19.15
CA PRO A 126 -6.53 1.47 20.12
C PRO A 126 -5.37 0.49 19.90
N ALA A 127 -4.13 1.00 19.76
CA ALA A 127 -2.97 0.12 19.71
C ALA A 127 -2.97 -0.79 20.94
N PRO A 128 -2.41 -2.01 20.86
CA PRO A 128 -2.27 -2.91 22.00
C PRO A 128 -1.70 -2.15 23.20
N LYS A 129 -2.22 -2.42 24.42
CA LYS A 129 -1.90 -1.61 25.63
C LYS A 129 -0.41 -1.51 25.87
N GLU A 130 0.32 -2.58 25.67
CA GLU A 130 1.77 -2.69 25.81
C GLU A 130 2.57 -1.91 24.75
N LYS A 131 1.91 -1.57 23.63
CA LYS A 131 2.54 -0.82 22.51
C LYS A 131 2.20 0.67 22.51
N ARG A 132 1.20 1.12 23.26
CA ARG A 132 0.71 2.51 23.21
C ARG A 132 1.77 3.56 23.47
N PHE A 133 2.68 3.33 24.40
CA PHE A 133 3.77 4.26 24.73
C PHE A 133 4.82 4.36 23.63
N ARG A 134 4.86 3.41 22.69
CA ARG A 134 5.78 3.37 21.55
C ARG A 134 5.21 4.04 20.30
N VAL A 135 3.91 4.32 20.30
CA VAL A 135 3.20 4.97 19.19
C VAL A 135 3.23 6.47 19.37
N SER A 136 3.84 7.17 18.44
CA SER A 136 3.98 8.63 18.46
C SER A 136 3.34 9.23 17.22
N GLY A 137 2.17 9.84 17.35
CA GLY A 137 1.40 10.40 16.23
C GLY A 137 2.03 11.68 15.66
N ALA A 138 2.03 11.83 14.35
CA ALA A 138 2.36 13.07 13.68
C ALA A 138 1.40 14.18 14.15
N GLY A 139 1.95 15.37 14.43
CA GLY A 139 1.19 16.51 14.99
C GLY A 139 1.21 16.60 16.52
N GLN A 140 1.89 15.72 17.24
CA GLN A 140 2.16 15.87 18.65
C GLN A 140 3.04 17.12 18.88
N LYS A 141 2.56 18.05 19.73
CA LYS A 141 3.27 19.32 20.02
C LYS A 141 4.07 19.32 21.33
N ARG A 142 3.73 18.46 22.30
CA ARG A 142 4.34 18.39 23.64
C ARG A 142 5.20 17.13 23.79
N GLY A 143 6.22 17.17 24.62
CA GLY A 143 7.10 16.04 24.92
C GLY A 143 8.02 15.61 23.76
N LEU A 144 8.33 16.52 22.83
CA LEU A 144 9.15 16.24 21.66
C LEU A 144 10.64 16.31 21.98
N THR A 145 11.26 15.16 22.19
CA THR A 145 12.73 15.07 22.23
C THR A 145 13.33 15.29 20.83
N GLY A 146 14.62 15.64 20.75
CA GLY A 146 15.32 15.77 19.47
C GLY A 146 15.26 14.49 18.61
N ALA A 147 15.31 13.32 19.26
CA ALA A 147 15.16 12.03 18.59
C ALA A 147 13.77 11.85 17.96
N LEU A 148 12.71 12.25 18.69
CA LEU A 148 11.33 12.15 18.20
C LEU A 148 11.06 13.13 17.05
N LYS A 149 11.59 14.36 17.13
CA LYS A 149 11.53 15.34 16.02
C LYS A 149 12.21 14.80 14.75
N ARG A 150 13.34 14.10 14.89
CA ARG A 150 14.00 13.42 13.77
C ARG A 150 13.14 12.29 13.21
N ALA A 151 12.50 11.48 14.06
CA ALA A 151 11.60 10.41 13.65
C ALA A 151 10.40 10.94 12.86
N PHE A 152 9.77 12.03 13.29
CA PHE A 152 8.68 12.68 12.55
C PHE A 152 9.09 13.19 11.17
N ARG A 153 10.26 13.81 11.06
CA ARG A 153 10.80 14.21 9.75
C ARG A 153 11.06 13.00 8.85
N ARG A 154 11.52 11.90 9.43
CA ARG A 154 11.79 10.67 8.67
C ARG A 154 10.55 9.92 8.23
N ARG A 155 9.42 10.08 8.93
CA ARG A 155 8.15 9.52 8.49
C ARG A 155 7.81 9.93 7.05
N ALA A 156 8.10 11.16 6.67
CA ALA A 156 7.84 11.64 5.32
C ALA A 156 8.54 10.81 4.22
N ALA A 157 9.57 10.03 4.55
CA ALA A 157 10.23 9.13 3.60
C ALA A 157 9.36 7.98 3.10
N VAL A 158 8.21 7.70 3.74
CA VAL A 158 7.24 6.71 3.25
C VAL A 158 6.46 7.23 2.02
N GLU A 159 6.28 8.54 1.88
CA GLU A 159 5.49 9.12 0.80
C GLU A 159 6.07 8.84 -0.60
N PRO A 160 7.39 9.04 -0.85
CA PRO A 160 8.01 8.61 -2.09
C PRO A 160 7.86 7.11 -2.35
N VAL A 161 7.97 6.26 -1.31
CA VAL A 161 7.76 4.82 -1.45
C VAL A 161 6.36 4.52 -1.95
N ILE A 162 5.33 5.12 -1.33
CA ILE A 162 3.93 4.97 -1.78
C ILE A 162 3.77 5.48 -3.22
N GLY A 163 4.42 6.58 -3.57
CA GLY A 163 4.46 7.09 -4.94
C GLY A 163 4.98 6.02 -5.92
N HIS A 164 6.15 5.44 -5.65
CA HIS A 164 6.74 4.37 -6.46
C HIS A 164 5.85 3.11 -6.54
N LEU A 165 5.26 2.69 -5.42
CA LEU A 165 4.32 1.56 -5.41
C LEU A 165 3.14 1.81 -6.37
N LYS A 166 2.57 3.02 -6.34
CA LYS A 166 1.42 3.38 -7.18
C LYS A 166 1.77 3.52 -8.66
N THR A 167 2.88 4.17 -8.99
CA THR A 167 3.23 4.52 -10.37
C THR A 167 4.04 3.45 -11.09
N GLU A 168 5.07 2.92 -10.44
CA GLU A 168 6.04 2.01 -11.07
C GLU A 168 5.67 0.53 -10.85
N HIS A 169 5.01 0.21 -9.73
CA HIS A 169 4.64 -1.16 -9.36
C HIS A 169 3.13 -1.43 -9.43
N ARG A 170 2.38 -0.57 -10.12
CA ARG A 170 0.95 -0.74 -10.46
C ARG A 170 0.00 -0.88 -9.27
N MET A 171 0.41 -0.49 -8.05
CA MET A 171 -0.52 -0.49 -6.92
C MET A 171 -1.71 0.47 -7.12
N GLY A 172 -1.56 1.50 -7.97
CA GLY A 172 -2.62 2.41 -8.36
C GLY A 172 -3.58 1.87 -9.43
N ARG A 173 -3.34 0.66 -9.98
CA ARG A 173 -4.17 -0.01 -11.00
C ARG A 173 -4.21 -1.50 -10.71
N ASN A 174 -5.28 -1.95 -10.08
CA ASN A 174 -5.49 -3.38 -9.86
C ASN A 174 -6.22 -4.01 -11.05
N TYR A 175 -5.67 -5.11 -11.57
CA TYR A 175 -6.28 -5.94 -12.61
C TYR A 175 -6.82 -7.26 -12.04
N LEU A 176 -6.59 -7.53 -10.77
CA LEU A 176 -7.09 -8.70 -10.07
C LEU A 176 -8.47 -8.39 -9.51
N ALA A 177 -9.35 -9.38 -9.52
CA ALA A 177 -10.73 -9.22 -9.10
C ALA A 177 -10.89 -9.42 -7.58
N HIS A 178 -11.89 -8.74 -7.03
CA HIS A 178 -12.34 -8.85 -5.65
C HIS A 178 -11.32 -8.39 -4.58
N SER A 179 -11.74 -8.41 -3.34
CA SER A 179 -10.91 -8.00 -2.19
C SER A 179 -9.63 -8.83 -2.01
N ALA A 180 -9.66 -10.11 -2.41
CA ALA A 180 -8.46 -10.94 -2.47
C ALA A 180 -7.46 -10.41 -3.51
N GLY A 181 -7.95 -9.98 -4.68
CA GLY A 181 -7.15 -9.35 -5.71
C GLY A 181 -6.49 -8.05 -5.24
N ASP A 182 -7.20 -7.22 -4.46
CA ASP A 182 -6.64 -6.01 -3.86
C ASP A 182 -5.50 -6.32 -2.89
N ALA A 183 -5.67 -7.33 -2.05
CA ALA A 183 -4.64 -7.76 -1.12
C ALA A 183 -3.39 -8.30 -1.85
N ILE A 184 -3.59 -9.15 -2.85
CA ILE A 184 -2.51 -9.71 -3.67
C ILE A 184 -1.79 -8.60 -4.45
N ASN A 185 -2.52 -7.67 -5.06
CA ASN A 185 -1.93 -6.55 -5.80
C ASN A 185 -1.04 -5.68 -4.90
N ALA A 186 -1.48 -5.39 -3.68
CA ALA A 186 -0.69 -4.64 -2.71
C ALA A 186 0.64 -5.35 -2.38
N VAL A 187 0.58 -6.67 -2.13
CA VAL A 187 1.76 -7.49 -1.85
C VAL A 187 2.70 -7.53 -3.05
N LEU A 188 2.18 -7.80 -4.25
CA LEU A 188 2.99 -7.85 -5.49
C LEU A 188 3.69 -6.52 -5.77
N ALA A 189 3.01 -5.38 -5.54
CA ALA A 189 3.62 -4.07 -5.69
C ALA A 189 4.78 -3.86 -4.71
N ALA A 190 4.61 -4.25 -3.44
CA ALA A 190 5.65 -4.16 -2.42
C ALA A 190 6.83 -5.08 -2.72
N VAL A 191 6.57 -6.31 -3.16
CA VAL A 191 7.58 -7.27 -3.60
C VAL A 191 8.37 -6.72 -4.77
N GLY A 192 7.71 -6.22 -5.82
CA GLY A 192 8.37 -5.63 -6.99
C GLY A 192 9.26 -4.45 -6.61
N TYR A 193 8.78 -3.57 -5.73
CA TYR A 193 9.57 -2.45 -5.21
C TYR A 193 10.81 -2.95 -4.44
N ASN A 194 10.65 -3.91 -3.55
CA ASN A 194 11.74 -4.46 -2.76
C ASN A 194 12.77 -5.19 -3.63
N PHE A 195 12.34 -5.98 -4.61
CA PHE A 195 13.25 -6.62 -5.57
C PHE A 195 14.05 -5.61 -6.39
N ARG A 196 13.44 -4.50 -6.81
CA ARG A 196 14.18 -3.43 -7.49
C ARG A 196 15.31 -2.87 -6.61
N LEU A 197 15.07 -2.68 -5.32
CA LEU A 197 16.12 -2.26 -4.39
C LEU A 197 17.22 -3.31 -4.25
N LEU A 198 16.86 -4.59 -4.12
CA LEU A 198 17.83 -5.69 -4.04
C LEU A 198 18.70 -5.77 -5.28
N ILE A 199 18.11 -5.68 -6.46
CA ILE A 199 18.87 -5.70 -7.74
C ILE A 199 19.87 -4.54 -7.81
N ARG A 200 19.46 -3.34 -7.37
CA ARG A 200 20.38 -2.19 -7.30
C ARG A 200 21.54 -2.45 -6.33
N TRP A 201 21.28 -3.05 -5.18
CA TRP A 201 22.32 -3.41 -4.22
C TRP A 201 23.27 -4.45 -4.78
N LEU A 202 22.75 -5.48 -5.44
CA LEU A 202 23.56 -6.51 -6.09
C LEU A 202 24.42 -5.91 -7.21
N ALA A 203 23.90 -5.00 -8.01
CA ALA A 203 24.67 -4.32 -9.04
C ALA A 203 25.84 -3.52 -8.45
N VAL A 204 25.60 -2.80 -7.35
CA VAL A 204 26.67 -2.07 -6.64
C VAL A 204 27.72 -3.03 -6.08
N LEU A 205 27.30 -4.12 -5.46
CA LEU A 205 28.19 -5.15 -4.92
C LEU A 205 29.04 -5.77 -6.04
N SER A 206 28.42 -6.15 -7.16
CA SER A 206 29.11 -6.73 -8.32
C SER A 206 30.15 -5.76 -8.87
N ALA A 207 29.84 -4.47 -8.99
CA ALA A 207 30.79 -3.46 -9.45
C ALA A 207 31.98 -3.30 -8.49
N LEU A 208 31.72 -3.32 -7.17
CA LEU A 208 32.79 -3.27 -6.15
C LEU A 208 33.70 -4.50 -6.22
N LEU A 209 33.12 -5.70 -6.37
CA LEU A 209 33.89 -6.93 -6.52
C LEU A 209 34.74 -6.94 -7.80
N ALA A 210 34.23 -6.43 -8.91
CA ALA A 210 34.98 -6.29 -10.15
C ALA A 210 36.19 -5.36 -9.96
N ILE A 211 36.00 -4.19 -9.34
CA ILE A 211 37.09 -3.26 -9.04
C ILE A 211 38.14 -3.91 -8.13
N CYS A 212 37.70 -4.60 -7.07
CA CYS A 212 38.61 -5.30 -6.17
C CYS A 212 39.44 -6.36 -6.91
N ARG A 213 38.83 -7.11 -7.82
CA ARG A 213 39.50 -8.12 -8.62
C ARG A 213 40.56 -7.49 -9.55
N GLU A 214 40.19 -6.47 -10.30
CA GLU A 214 41.14 -5.74 -11.19
C GLU A 214 42.34 -5.18 -10.43
N THR A 215 42.10 -4.61 -9.24
CA THR A 215 43.15 -4.09 -8.38
C THR A 215 44.08 -5.20 -7.85
N ALA A 216 43.53 -6.35 -7.52
CA ALA A 216 44.29 -7.53 -7.06
C ALA A 216 45.17 -8.10 -8.21
N GLU A 217 44.62 -8.24 -9.40
CA GLU A 217 45.32 -8.71 -10.60
C GLU A 217 46.48 -7.77 -10.97
N SER A 218 46.24 -6.45 -10.97
CA SER A 218 47.26 -5.41 -11.25
C SER A 218 48.39 -5.43 -10.19
N ARG A 219 48.10 -5.79 -8.97
CA ARG A 219 49.09 -5.88 -7.91
C ARG A 219 49.93 -7.15 -8.01
N SER A 220 49.32 -8.26 -8.40
CA SER A 220 50.00 -9.54 -8.65
C SER A 220 50.97 -9.44 -9.83
N SER A 221 50.57 -8.82 -10.93
CA SER A 221 51.45 -8.64 -12.11
C SER A 221 52.67 -7.76 -11.84
N ARG A 222 52.60 -6.81 -10.91
CA ARG A 222 53.75 -5.95 -10.52
C ARG A 222 54.74 -6.65 -9.58
N LEU A 223 54.39 -7.78 -9.00
CA LEU A 223 55.20 -8.55 -8.04
C LEU A 223 55.89 -9.77 -8.66
N GLN A 224 55.70 -10.03 -9.98
CA GLN A 224 56.46 -11.07 -10.68
C GLN A 224 57.81 -10.48 -11.04
N PRO A 225 58.95 -11.02 -10.47
CA PRO A 225 60.29 -10.62 -10.89
C PRO A 225 60.57 -11.16 -12.30
N ALA A 226 61.30 -10.36 -13.05
CA ALA A 226 61.79 -10.72 -14.40
C ALA A 226 62.78 -11.88 -14.36
#